data_88ead9f2f01aaa8f2fa44fed20510eb3
#
_entry.id   88ead9f2f01aaa8f2fa44fed20510eb3
#
_cell.length_a   1.000
_cell.length_b   1.000
_cell.length_c   1.000
_cell.angle_alpha   90.00
_cell.angle_beta   90.00
_cell.angle_gamma   90.00
#
_symmetry.space_group_name_H-M   'P 1'
#
loop_
_entity.id
_entity.type
_entity.pdbx_description
1 polymer ?
#
loop_
_entity_poly.entity_id
_entity_poly.type
_entity_poly.pdbx_seq_one_letter_code
_entity_poly.pdbx_strand_id
1 'polypeptide(L)'
;MPIIEFDMLIAYVNIIDKLHRIASMIFTRIVNGELVNVAVPTSVYMEYELILRSKGYNEEIIRKDTEAFRLIKNLDEVPLTSNILIEASRLRNRYGLSYFDSLHAASALLYDKTIISVDRAYRRIKGLKVLNPRELVGNVG
;
A
#
# COMPACT_ATOMS: atom_id res chain seq x y z
N MET A 1 -9.82 -1.18 -8.86
CA MET A 1 -9.38 -2.26 -7.95
C MET A 1 -7.96 -2.06 -7.50
N PRO A 2 -7.66 -0.91 -6.93
CA PRO A 2 -6.26 -0.52 -6.70
C PRO A 2 -5.66 -1.19 -5.48
N ILE A 3 -4.34 -1.36 -5.55
CA ILE A 3 -3.51 -1.72 -4.41
C ILE A 3 -3.18 -0.44 -3.64
N ILE A 4 -3.31 -0.48 -2.33
CA ILE A 4 -2.84 0.58 -1.45
C ILE A 4 -1.38 0.31 -1.09
N GLU A 5 -0.56 1.32 -1.24
CA GLU A 5 0.87 1.26 -0.97
C GLU A 5 1.17 1.72 0.46
N PHE A 6 2.39 1.45 0.91
CA PHE A 6 2.86 1.69 2.28
C PHE A 6 2.70 3.14 2.74
N ASP A 7 2.94 4.13 1.85
CA ASP A 7 2.84 5.54 2.19
C ASP A 7 1.43 5.93 2.69
N MET A 8 0.39 5.32 2.13
CA MET A 8 -0.98 5.56 2.56
C MET A 8 -1.28 4.90 3.90
N LEU A 9 -0.74 3.71 4.14
CA LEU A 9 -0.94 3.02 5.41
C LEU A 9 -0.31 3.80 6.56
N ILE A 10 0.93 4.26 6.38
CA ILE A 10 1.63 5.09 7.37
C ILE A 10 0.88 6.40 7.60
N ALA A 11 0.46 7.07 6.54
CA ALA A 11 -0.26 8.34 6.65
C ALA A 11 -1.59 8.17 7.41
N TYR A 12 -2.24 7.04 7.23
CA TYR A 12 -3.50 6.77 7.92
C TYR A 12 -3.32 6.65 9.44
N VAL A 13 -2.25 6.01 9.89
CA VAL A 13 -2.02 5.79 11.33
C VAL A 13 -1.26 6.92 12.00
N ASN A 14 -0.58 7.77 11.25
CA ASN A 14 0.23 8.86 11.79
C ASN A 14 -0.48 10.20 11.59
N ILE A 15 -1.10 10.71 12.67
CA ILE A 15 -1.91 11.94 12.61
C ILE A 15 -1.11 13.19 12.27
N ILE A 16 0.22 13.17 12.43
CA ILE A 16 1.07 14.31 12.07
C ILE A 16 1.61 14.22 10.64
N ASP A 17 1.34 13.12 9.94
CA ASP A 17 1.73 12.99 8.54
C ASP A 17 0.95 13.97 7.68
N LYS A 18 1.64 14.67 6.77
CA LYS A 18 1.01 15.64 5.89
C LYS A 18 -0.08 15.05 4.99
N LEU A 19 -0.04 13.74 4.77
CA LEU A 19 -1.04 13.02 3.97
C LEU A 19 -2.11 12.37 4.83
N HIS A 20 -2.10 12.56 6.14
CA HIS A 20 -3.03 11.89 7.06
C HIS A 20 -4.49 12.15 6.68
N ARG A 21 -4.85 13.39 6.40
CA ARG A 21 -6.22 13.77 6.04
C ARG A 21 -6.67 13.04 4.77
N ILE A 22 -5.82 13.02 3.76
CA ILE A 22 -6.10 12.37 2.49
C ILE A 22 -6.24 10.86 2.67
N ALA A 23 -5.31 10.25 3.40
CA ALA A 23 -5.37 8.82 3.69
C ALA A 23 -6.65 8.46 4.46
N SER A 24 -7.01 9.26 5.47
CA SER A 24 -8.23 9.06 6.25
C SER A 24 -9.47 9.11 5.37
N MET A 25 -9.51 10.01 4.40
CA MET A 25 -10.63 10.10 3.45
C MET A 25 -10.71 8.88 2.54
N ILE A 26 -9.56 8.39 2.06
CA ILE A 26 -9.50 7.18 1.24
C ILE A 26 -10.04 5.98 2.03
N PHE A 27 -9.54 5.78 3.24
CA PHE A 27 -10.00 4.67 4.09
C PHE A 27 -11.48 4.78 4.45
N THR A 28 -11.97 6.00 4.70
CA THR A 28 -13.40 6.23 4.93
C THR A 28 -14.23 5.80 3.72
N ARG A 29 -13.80 6.13 2.51
CA ARG A 29 -14.49 5.72 1.28
C ARG A 29 -14.45 4.21 1.07
N ILE A 30 -13.34 3.56 1.46
CA ILE A 30 -13.25 2.09 1.42
C ILE A 30 -14.28 1.48 2.36
N VAL A 31 -14.31 1.93 3.61
CA VAL A 31 -15.23 1.41 4.63
C VAL A 31 -16.69 1.61 4.22
N ASN A 32 -16.99 2.74 3.58
CA ASN A 32 -18.35 3.06 3.13
C ASN A 32 -18.74 2.37 1.81
N GLY A 33 -17.83 1.62 1.20
CA GLY A 33 -18.11 0.93 -0.07
C GLY A 33 -18.07 1.84 -1.30
N GLU A 34 -17.58 3.06 -1.17
CA GLU A 34 -17.46 4.00 -2.30
C GLU A 34 -16.24 3.68 -3.18
N LEU A 35 -15.16 3.18 -2.57
CA LEU A 35 -14.03 2.60 -3.27
C LEU A 35 -14.07 1.10 -3.05
N VAL A 36 -14.32 0.34 -4.12
CA VAL A 36 -14.49 -1.10 -4.02
C VAL A 36 -13.25 -1.86 -4.45
N ASN A 37 -13.09 -3.07 -3.89
CA ASN A 37 -12.03 -4.02 -4.25
C ASN A 37 -10.61 -3.45 -4.05
N VAL A 38 -10.45 -2.58 -3.07
CA VAL A 38 -9.12 -2.07 -2.68
C VAL A 38 -8.43 -3.11 -1.82
N ALA A 39 -7.16 -3.37 -2.09
CA ALA A 39 -6.40 -4.38 -1.36
C ALA A 39 -5.05 -3.85 -0.91
N VAL A 40 -4.54 -4.42 0.17
CA VAL A 40 -3.20 -4.17 0.68
C VAL A 40 -2.36 -5.41 0.40
N PRO A 41 -1.21 -5.29 -0.27
CA PRO A 41 -0.30 -6.43 -0.42
C PRO A 41 0.28 -6.85 0.93
N THR A 42 0.48 -8.14 1.14
CA THR A 42 1.17 -8.64 2.34
C THR A 42 2.53 -7.95 2.52
N SER A 43 3.22 -7.64 1.42
CA SER A 43 4.52 -6.96 1.48
C SER A 43 4.44 -5.58 2.14
N VAL A 44 3.30 -4.88 2.04
CA VAL A 44 3.10 -3.60 2.73
C VAL A 44 3.05 -3.81 4.24
N TYR A 45 2.37 -4.86 4.70
CA TYR A 45 2.35 -5.20 6.13
C TYR A 45 3.74 -5.62 6.62
N MET A 46 4.50 -6.35 5.81
CA MET A 46 5.87 -6.73 6.14
C MET A 46 6.77 -5.51 6.32
N GLU A 47 6.68 -4.55 5.41
CA GLU A 47 7.43 -3.31 5.50
C GLU A 47 7.06 -2.53 6.76
N TYR A 48 5.77 -2.45 7.07
CA TYR A 48 5.26 -1.82 8.28
C TYR A 48 5.84 -2.47 9.53
N GLU A 49 5.83 -3.80 9.61
CA GLU A 49 6.42 -4.52 10.74
C GLU A 49 7.90 -4.20 10.92
N LEU A 50 8.66 -4.19 9.82
CA LEU A 50 10.10 -3.90 9.89
C LEU A 50 10.36 -2.47 10.39
N ILE A 51 9.55 -1.51 10.00
CA ILE A 51 9.66 -0.14 10.49
C ILE A 51 9.39 -0.09 12.01
N LEU A 52 8.34 -0.75 12.48
CA LEU A 52 8.03 -0.79 13.91
C LEU A 52 9.15 -1.48 14.70
N ARG A 53 9.71 -2.58 14.19
CA ARG A 53 10.84 -3.27 14.80
C ARG A 53 12.06 -2.37 14.90
N SER A 54 12.35 -1.62 13.84
CA SER A 54 13.48 -0.69 13.83
C SER A 54 13.35 0.43 14.86
N LYS A 55 12.12 0.76 15.25
CA LYS A 55 11.82 1.76 16.27
C LYS A 55 11.72 1.18 17.68
N GLY A 56 11.92 -0.12 17.84
CA GLY A 56 11.94 -0.77 19.14
C GLY A 56 10.58 -1.19 19.69
N TYR A 57 9.52 -1.17 18.88
CA TYR A 57 8.21 -1.65 19.32
C TYR A 57 8.23 -3.16 19.52
N ASN A 58 7.48 -3.64 20.55
CA ASN A 58 7.43 -5.04 20.86
C ASN A 58 6.44 -5.81 19.96
N GLU A 59 6.54 -7.15 19.98
CA GLU A 59 5.73 -8.01 19.14
C GLU A 59 4.23 -7.84 19.33
N GLU A 60 3.79 -7.57 20.55
CA GLU A 60 2.36 -7.41 20.85
C GLU A 60 1.79 -6.20 20.12
N ILE A 61 2.51 -5.07 20.13
CA ILE A 61 2.09 -3.85 19.45
C ILE A 61 2.05 -4.08 17.94
N ILE A 62 3.10 -4.70 17.39
CA ILE A 62 3.19 -5.00 15.96
C ILE A 62 2.00 -5.87 15.53
N ARG A 63 1.72 -6.93 16.29
CA ARG A 63 0.62 -7.84 15.98
C ARG A 63 -0.74 -7.14 16.06
N LYS A 64 -0.95 -6.32 17.07
CA LYS A 64 -2.21 -5.57 17.24
C LYS A 64 -2.47 -4.61 16.08
N ASP A 65 -1.43 -3.95 15.60
CA ASP A 65 -1.56 -3.02 14.47
C ASP A 65 -1.95 -3.79 13.20
N THR A 66 -1.29 -4.91 12.92
CA THR A 66 -1.62 -5.73 11.75
C THR A 66 -3.05 -6.26 11.84
N GLU A 67 -3.45 -6.74 13.02
CA GLU A 67 -4.83 -7.19 13.25
C GLU A 67 -5.84 -6.07 13.01
N ALA A 68 -5.53 -4.85 13.44
CA ALA A 68 -6.40 -3.69 13.24
C ALA A 68 -6.59 -3.38 11.75
N PHE A 69 -5.54 -3.43 10.95
CA PHE A 69 -5.65 -3.24 9.51
C PHE A 69 -6.53 -4.30 8.85
N ARG A 70 -6.38 -5.55 9.26
CA ARG A 70 -7.19 -6.64 8.72
C ARG A 70 -8.68 -6.50 9.02
N LEU A 71 -9.04 -5.81 10.09
CA LEU A 71 -10.42 -5.58 10.49
C LEU A 71 -11.08 -4.40 9.77
N ILE A 72 -10.35 -3.65 8.97
CA ILE A 72 -10.93 -2.55 8.19
C ILE A 72 -11.91 -3.13 7.18
N LYS A 73 -13.16 -2.71 7.29
CA LYS A 73 -14.23 -3.20 6.43
C LYS A 73 -13.94 -2.87 4.97
N ASN A 74 -14.17 -3.83 4.09
CA ASN A 74 -14.03 -3.71 2.64
C ASN A 74 -12.59 -3.57 2.14
N LEU A 75 -11.61 -3.75 3.02
CA LEU A 75 -10.20 -3.76 2.65
C LEU A 75 -9.74 -5.22 2.50
N ASP A 76 -9.28 -5.56 1.30
CA ASP A 76 -8.79 -6.90 0.99
C ASP A 76 -7.27 -7.00 1.14
N GLU A 77 -6.73 -8.18 0.96
CA GLU A 77 -5.28 -8.42 1.00
C GLU A 77 -4.86 -9.20 -0.25
N VAL A 78 -3.72 -8.81 -0.83
CA VAL A 78 -3.07 -9.60 -1.89
C VAL A 78 -1.97 -10.43 -1.24
N PRO A 79 -2.14 -11.76 -1.18
CA PRO A 79 -1.12 -12.62 -0.57
C PRO A 79 0.20 -12.57 -1.33
N LEU A 80 1.30 -12.61 -0.57
CA LEU A 80 2.64 -12.71 -1.17
C LEU A 80 2.84 -14.15 -1.67
N THR A 81 3.10 -14.27 -2.97
CA THR A 81 3.32 -15.56 -3.62
C THR A 81 4.68 -15.60 -4.29
N SER A 82 5.13 -16.81 -4.67
CA SER A 82 6.37 -16.94 -5.42
C SER A 82 6.30 -16.22 -6.77
N ASN A 83 5.13 -16.15 -7.40
CA ASN A 83 4.96 -15.38 -8.64
C ASN A 83 5.26 -13.90 -8.43
N ILE A 84 4.82 -13.34 -7.30
CA ILE A 84 5.12 -11.95 -6.95
C ILE A 84 6.63 -11.77 -6.74
N LEU A 85 7.28 -12.71 -6.07
CA LEU A 85 8.74 -12.65 -5.86
C LEU A 85 9.49 -12.66 -7.19
N ILE A 86 9.09 -13.51 -8.12
CA ILE A 86 9.70 -13.59 -9.44
C ILE A 86 9.53 -12.28 -10.22
N GLU A 87 8.31 -11.77 -10.26
CA GLU A 87 8.02 -10.51 -10.97
C GLU A 87 8.75 -9.33 -10.32
N ALA A 88 8.80 -9.28 -8.99
CA ALA A 88 9.54 -8.25 -8.27
C ALA A 88 11.03 -8.24 -8.64
N SER A 89 11.63 -9.43 -8.81
CA SER A 89 13.02 -9.55 -9.25
C SER A 89 13.23 -8.94 -10.63
N ARG A 90 12.31 -9.21 -11.56
CA ARG A 90 12.36 -8.59 -12.90
C ARG A 90 12.25 -7.08 -12.85
N LEU A 91 11.37 -6.56 -12.01
CA LEU A 91 11.17 -5.12 -11.85
C LEU A 91 12.40 -4.45 -11.24
N ARG A 92 13.05 -5.08 -10.27
CA ARG A 92 14.30 -4.55 -9.71
C ARG A 92 15.41 -4.49 -10.77
N ASN A 93 15.51 -5.55 -11.56
CA ASN A 93 16.52 -5.61 -12.61
C ASN A 93 16.27 -4.54 -13.68
N ARG A 94 15.03 -4.32 -14.05
CA ARG A 94 14.67 -3.40 -15.14
C ARG A 94 14.63 -1.94 -14.72
N TYR A 95 14.09 -1.65 -13.52
CA TYR A 95 13.80 -0.27 -13.08
C TYR A 95 14.64 0.19 -11.89
N GLY A 96 15.44 -0.70 -11.29
CA GLY A 96 16.26 -0.33 -10.13
C GLY A 96 15.46 -0.02 -8.87
N LEU A 97 14.28 -0.62 -8.72
CA LEU A 97 13.43 -0.38 -7.55
C LEU A 97 14.05 -0.95 -6.27
N SER A 98 13.68 -0.35 -5.13
CA SER A 98 14.00 -0.94 -3.84
C SER A 98 13.31 -2.28 -3.66
N TYR A 99 13.74 -3.06 -2.66
CA TYR A 99 13.18 -4.40 -2.42
C TYR A 99 11.66 -4.36 -2.23
N PHE A 100 11.20 -3.54 -1.26
CA PHE A 100 9.77 -3.48 -0.96
C PHE A 100 8.97 -2.81 -2.08
N ASP A 101 9.47 -1.74 -2.68
CA ASP A 101 8.78 -1.11 -3.81
C ASP A 101 8.56 -2.09 -4.94
N SER A 102 9.54 -2.96 -5.21
CA SER A 102 9.39 -3.99 -6.24
C SER A 102 8.31 -5.03 -5.90
N LEU A 103 8.20 -5.39 -4.62
CA LEU A 103 7.15 -6.32 -4.16
C LEU A 103 5.76 -5.70 -4.27
N HIS A 104 5.62 -4.43 -3.89
CA HIS A 104 4.35 -3.72 -3.99
C HIS A 104 3.92 -3.56 -5.46
N ALA A 105 4.86 -3.17 -6.31
CA ALA A 105 4.59 -3.01 -7.74
C ALA A 105 4.21 -4.35 -8.39
N ALA A 106 4.93 -5.42 -8.07
CA ALA A 106 4.64 -6.76 -8.59
C ALA A 106 3.26 -7.23 -8.13
N SER A 107 2.92 -6.99 -6.88
CA SER A 107 1.59 -7.32 -6.34
C SER A 107 0.49 -6.60 -7.12
N ALA A 108 0.70 -5.31 -7.42
CA ALA A 108 -0.26 -4.55 -8.20
C ALA A 108 -0.36 -5.08 -9.64
N LEU A 109 0.76 -5.34 -10.31
CA LEU A 109 0.76 -5.84 -11.68
C LEU A 109 0.07 -7.18 -11.84
N LEU A 110 0.19 -8.06 -10.84
CA LEU A 110 -0.42 -9.39 -10.87
C LEU A 110 -1.85 -9.39 -10.33
N TYR A 111 -2.31 -8.28 -9.75
CA TYR A 111 -3.67 -8.14 -9.25
C TYR A 111 -4.55 -7.43 -10.29
N ASP A 112 -4.50 -6.11 -10.37
CA ASP A 112 -5.31 -5.36 -11.34
C ASP A 112 -4.55 -4.22 -12.03
N LYS A 113 -3.25 -4.19 -11.86
CA LYS A 113 -2.34 -3.25 -12.51
C LYS A 113 -2.52 -1.79 -12.08
N THR A 114 -3.07 -1.56 -10.88
CA THR A 114 -3.33 -0.21 -10.37
C THR A 114 -2.82 -0.08 -8.95
N ILE A 115 -2.10 1.00 -8.66
CA ILE A 115 -1.57 1.29 -7.33
C ILE A 115 -1.91 2.72 -6.91
N ILE A 116 -2.32 2.89 -5.65
CA ILE A 116 -2.55 4.20 -5.03
C ILE A 116 -1.28 4.58 -4.29
N SER A 117 -0.57 5.58 -4.76
CA SER A 117 0.68 6.03 -4.14
C SER A 117 1.04 7.44 -4.58
N VAL A 118 1.78 8.14 -3.72
CA VAL A 118 2.42 9.42 -4.06
C VAL A 118 3.85 9.23 -4.56
N ASP A 119 4.40 8.02 -4.48
CA ASP A 119 5.78 7.73 -4.85
C ASP A 119 5.93 7.72 -6.38
N ARG A 120 6.85 8.55 -6.87
CA ARG A 120 7.12 8.68 -8.30
C ARG A 120 7.82 7.46 -8.90
N ALA A 121 8.44 6.61 -8.07
CA ALA A 121 9.14 5.43 -8.55
C ALA A 121 8.23 4.49 -9.34
N TYR A 122 6.95 4.42 -9.00
CA TYR A 122 6.00 3.55 -9.69
C TYR A 122 5.60 4.05 -11.07
N ARG A 123 5.73 5.35 -11.34
CA ARG A 123 5.28 5.96 -12.61
C ARG A 123 6.07 5.49 -13.82
N ARG A 124 7.29 5.02 -13.63
CA ARG A 124 8.14 4.53 -14.71
C ARG A 124 7.83 3.10 -15.14
N ILE A 125 7.01 2.40 -14.37
CA ILE A 125 6.75 0.97 -14.59
C ILE A 125 5.70 0.80 -15.67
N LYS A 126 6.10 0.19 -16.79
CA LYS A 126 5.21 -0.07 -17.90
C LYS A 126 4.08 -1.02 -17.48
N GLY A 127 2.86 -0.64 -17.81
CA GLY A 127 1.68 -1.45 -17.51
C GLY A 127 1.08 -1.21 -16.13
N LEU A 128 1.71 -0.37 -15.29
CA LEU A 128 1.20 -0.03 -13.97
C LEU A 128 0.55 1.36 -14.01
N LYS A 129 -0.73 1.41 -13.65
CA LYS A 129 -1.46 2.68 -13.49
C LYS A 129 -1.27 3.18 -12.06
N VAL A 130 -0.76 4.39 -11.92
CA VAL A 130 -0.55 5.02 -10.61
C VAL A 130 -1.65 6.05 -10.38
N LEU A 131 -2.41 5.86 -9.30
CA LEU A 131 -3.45 6.80 -8.90
C LEU A 131 -2.89 7.68 -7.78
N ASN A 132 -2.91 8.99 -8.01
CA ASN A 132 -2.53 9.95 -6.98
C ASN A 132 -3.67 10.01 -5.95
N PRO A 133 -3.40 9.74 -4.66
CA PRO A 133 -4.45 9.77 -3.65
C PRO A 133 -5.15 11.13 -3.53
N ARG A 134 -4.44 12.22 -3.81
CA ARG A 134 -5.06 13.56 -3.79
C ARG A 134 -6.14 13.71 -4.85
N GLU A 135 -5.94 13.11 -6.02
CA GLU A 135 -6.93 13.13 -7.11
C GLU A 135 -8.12 12.23 -6.82
N LEU A 136 -7.91 11.12 -6.12
CA LEU A 136 -8.96 10.18 -5.76
C LEU A 136 -9.99 10.78 -4.81
N VAL A 137 -9.56 11.65 -3.91
CA VAL A 137 -10.48 12.29 -2.95
C VAL A 137 -11.09 13.57 -3.51
N GLY A 138 -10.70 13.95 -4.73
CA GLY A 138 -11.24 15.14 -5.40
C GLY A 138 -10.74 16.44 -4.78
N ASN A 139 -11.42 17.55 -5.13
CA ASN A 139 -11.06 18.88 -4.65
C ASN A 139 -11.44 19.04 -3.18
N VAL A 140 -10.71 18.38 -2.33
CA VAL A 140 -10.85 18.62 -0.90
C VAL A 140 -9.90 19.75 -0.57
N GLY A 141 -10.48 20.87 -0.49
CA GLY A 141 -9.77 22.11 -0.16
C GLY A 141 -8.98 22.02 1.12
#